data_020aea5c18e3b390f446b722db4b1640
#
_entry.id   020aea5c18e3b390f446b722db4b1640
#
_cell.length_a   1.000
_cell.length_b   1.000
_cell.length_c   1.000
_cell.angle_alpha   90.00
_cell.angle_beta   90.00
_cell.angle_gamma   90.00
#
_symmetry.space_group_name_H-M   'P 1'
#
loop_
_entity.id
_entity.type
_entity.pdbx_description
1 polymer ?
#
loop_
_entity_poly.entity_id
_entity_poly.type
_entity_poly.pdbx_seq_one_letter_code
_entity_poly.pdbx_strand_id
1 'polypeptide(L)' 'MSDDSYIVEYVVMGKSVKVTAFDPVTLKEVSIIGAVTTTKKQLAKLAVRKLLYMIGKDSK' A
#
# COMPACT_ATOMS: atom_id res chain seq x y z
N MET A 1 -0.21 9.40 -12.12
CA MET A 1 0.53 8.14 -12.07
C MET A 1 -0.41 7.00 -11.79
N SER A 2 -0.23 5.91 -12.47
CA SER A 2 -1.10 4.74 -12.35
C SER A 2 -0.68 3.84 -11.19
N ASP A 3 -1.66 3.29 -10.48
CA ASP A 3 -1.42 2.32 -9.41
C ASP A 3 -0.87 1.00 -9.97
N ASP A 4 -0.95 0.82 -11.29
CA ASP A 4 -0.46 -0.38 -11.97
C ASP A 4 1.05 -0.56 -11.84
N SER A 5 1.75 0.52 -11.46
CA SER A 5 3.20 0.48 -11.28
C SER A 5 3.62 -0.20 -9.99
N TYR A 6 2.67 -0.49 -9.11
CA TYR A 6 2.96 -1.03 -7.79
C TYR A 6 2.23 -2.34 -7.57
N ILE A 7 2.82 -3.20 -6.75
CA ILE A 7 2.21 -4.47 -6.39
C ILE A 7 1.51 -4.28 -5.05
N VAL A 8 0.25 -4.70 -4.97
CA VAL A 8 -0.53 -4.55 -3.74
C VAL A 8 -1.03 -5.92 -3.31
N GLU A 9 -0.78 -6.25 -2.06
CA GLU A 9 -1.21 -7.50 -1.44
C GLU A 9 -2.17 -7.24 -0.31
N TYR A 10 -3.15 -8.14 -0.14
CA TYR A 10 -4.17 -8.03 0.91
C TYR A 10 -4.15 -9.30 1.73
N VAL A 11 -4.04 -9.15 3.04
CA VAL A 11 -4.10 -10.30 3.97
C VAL A 11 -5.15 -10.00 5.02
N VAL A 12 -6.20 -10.80 5.05
CA VAL A 12 -7.28 -10.63 6.02
C VAL A 12 -6.87 -11.28 7.34
N MET A 13 -7.02 -10.52 8.42
CA MET A 13 -6.68 -10.98 9.76
C MET A 13 -7.84 -10.64 10.69
N GLY A 14 -8.79 -11.56 10.84
CA GLY A 14 -9.99 -11.31 11.63
C GLY A 14 -10.84 -10.20 11.02
N LYS A 15 -11.03 -9.12 11.76
CA LYS A 15 -11.82 -7.98 11.29
C LYS A 15 -10.95 -6.90 10.66
N SER A 16 -9.66 -7.18 10.51
CA SER A 16 -8.72 -6.25 9.91
C SER A 16 -8.15 -6.84 8.63
N VAL A 17 -7.62 -5.95 7.80
CA VAL A 17 -6.91 -6.39 6.59
C VAL A 17 -5.58 -5.64 6.53
N LYS A 18 -4.51 -6.37 6.33
CA LYS A 18 -3.19 -5.80 6.12
C LYS A 18 -3.00 -5.63 4.62
N VAL A 19 -2.66 -4.42 4.21
CA VAL A 19 -2.45 -4.10 2.80
C VAL A 19 -1.01 -3.65 2.64
N THR A 20 -0.27 -4.33 1.78
CA THR A 20 1.13 -4.02 1.52
C THR A 20 1.26 -3.51 0.09
N ALA A 21 1.87 -2.35 -0.07
CA ALA A 21 2.20 -1.81 -1.39
C ALA A 21 3.71 -1.93 -1.59
N PHE A 22 4.13 -2.43 -2.72
CA PHE A 22 5.52 -2.70 -3.05
C PHE A 22 5.88 -2.05 -4.38
N ASP A 23 7.00 -1.32 -4.41
CA ASP A 23 7.54 -0.73 -5.63
C ASP A 23 8.65 -1.64 -6.16
N PRO A 24 8.44 -2.33 -7.29
CA PRO A 24 9.45 -3.25 -7.82
C PRO A 24 10.69 -2.55 -8.34
N VAL A 25 10.63 -1.24 -8.55
CA VAL A 25 11.81 -0.49 -9.05
C VAL A 25 12.76 -0.15 -7.92
N THR A 26 12.24 0.41 -6.83
CA THR A 26 13.06 0.82 -5.69
C THR A 26 13.19 -0.28 -4.63
N LEU A 27 12.37 -1.32 -4.72
CA LEU A 27 12.27 -2.40 -3.75
C LEU A 27 11.76 -1.93 -2.39
N LYS A 28 11.15 -0.75 -2.35
CA LYS A 28 10.54 -0.23 -1.14
C LYS A 28 9.16 -0.81 -0.95
N GLU A 29 8.77 -1.03 0.29
CA GLU A 29 7.42 -1.50 0.58
C GLU A 29 6.92 -0.87 1.87
N VAL A 30 5.61 -0.74 1.96
CA VAL A 30 4.95 -0.26 3.18
C VAL A 30 3.68 -1.08 3.38
N SER A 31 3.24 -1.15 4.63
CA SER A 31 1.99 -1.83 4.96
C SER A 31 1.11 -0.90 5.76
N ILE A 32 -0.19 -1.07 5.58
CA ILE A 32 -1.19 -0.40 6.41
C ILE A 32 -2.16 -1.45 6.92
N ILE A 33 -2.85 -1.13 8.00
CA ILE A 33 -3.91 -1.97 8.55
C ILE A 33 -5.20 -1.21 8.43
N GLY A 34 -6.21 -1.84 7.85
CA GLY A 34 -7.52 -1.23 7.72
C GLY A 34 -8.60 -2.17 8.21
N ALA A 35 -9.83 -1.67 8.24
CA ALA A 35 -10.99 -2.50 8.58
C ALA A 35 -11.45 -3.26 7.35
N VAL A 36 -11.94 -4.49 7.56
CA VAL A 36 -12.43 -5.30 6.44
C VAL A 36 -13.64 -4.66 5.77
N THR A 37 -14.29 -3.71 6.43
CA THR A 37 -15.43 -2.99 5.88
C THR A 37 -15.02 -1.90 4.88
N THR A 38 -13.75 -1.53 4.85
CA THR A 38 -13.23 -0.56 3.89
C THR A 38 -13.00 -1.25 2.56
N THR A 39 -13.30 -0.55 1.46
CA THR A 39 -13.13 -1.15 0.14
C THR A 39 -11.67 -1.38 -0.17
N LYS A 40 -11.38 -2.44 -0.93
CA LYS A 40 -10.02 -2.75 -1.33
C LYS A 40 -9.39 -1.60 -2.13
N LYS A 41 -10.18 -0.99 -2.98
CA LYS A 41 -9.71 0.15 -3.79
C LYS A 41 -9.22 1.28 -2.91
N GLN A 42 -9.97 1.58 -1.86
CA GLN A 42 -9.62 2.66 -0.96
C GLN A 42 -8.38 2.32 -0.14
N LEU A 43 -8.29 1.07 0.32
CA LEU A 43 -7.12 0.60 1.07
C LEU A 43 -5.87 0.61 0.20
N ALA A 44 -6.00 0.16 -1.05
CA ALA A 44 -4.87 0.17 -1.99
C ALA A 44 -4.37 1.60 -2.21
N LYS A 45 -5.29 2.54 -2.38
CA LYS A 45 -4.93 3.93 -2.60
C LYS A 45 -4.16 4.50 -1.41
N LEU A 46 -4.59 4.17 -0.19
CA LEU A 46 -3.92 4.64 1.02
C LEU A 46 -2.52 4.03 1.14
N ALA A 47 -2.40 2.74 0.84
CA ALA A 47 -1.11 2.06 0.91
C ALA A 47 -0.12 2.64 -0.10
N VAL A 48 -0.57 2.84 -1.34
CA VAL A 48 0.27 3.41 -2.39
C VAL A 48 0.68 4.84 -2.04
N ARG A 49 -0.24 5.61 -1.49
CA ARG A 49 0.07 6.98 -1.08
C ARG A 49 1.16 7.00 -0.01
N LYS A 50 1.07 6.08 0.95
CA LYS A 50 2.08 5.97 1.99
C LYS A 50 3.43 5.59 1.40
N LEU A 51 3.42 4.67 0.44
CA LEU A 51 4.64 4.24 -0.24
C LEU A 51 5.29 5.39 -0.98
N LEU A 52 4.50 6.17 -1.71
CA LEU A 52 5.00 7.33 -2.45
C LEU A 52 5.60 8.37 -1.52
N TYR A 53 4.98 8.57 -0.38
CA TYR A 53 5.51 9.50 0.62
C TYR A 53 6.88 9.03 1.12
N MET A 54 6.99 7.73 1.41
CA MET A 54 8.26 7.17 1.89
C MET A 54 9.36 7.26 0.84
N ILE A 55 9.03 6.97 -0.41
CA ILE A 55 9.99 7.05 -1.51
C ILE A 55 10.47 8.49 -1.70
N GLY A 56 9.55 9.44 -1.70
CA GLY A 56 9.91 10.85 -1.84
C GLY A 56 10.79 11.34 -0.71
N LYS A 57 10.52 10.88 0.51
CA LYS A 57 11.31 11.26 1.66
C LYS A 57 12.73 10.70 1.56
N ASP A 58 12.86 9.47 1.07
CA ASP A 58 14.16 8.84 0.93
C ASP A 58 14.98 9.45 -0.21
N SER A 59 14.32 10.10 -1.15
CA SER A 59 14.99 10.67 -2.32
C SER A 59 15.75 11.94 -2.02
N LYS A 60 15.57 12.50 -0.86
CA LYS A 60 16.22 13.77 -0.51
C LYS A 60 17.64 13.59 0.00
#